data_0eba4c5e596ff39841a084370ef0c1d4
#
_entry.id   0eba4c5e596ff39841a084370ef0c1d4
#
_cell.length_a   1.000
_cell.length_b   1.000
_cell.length_c   1.000
_cell.angle_alpha   90.00
_cell.angle_beta   90.00
_cell.angle_gamma   90.00
#
_symmetry.space_group_name_H-M   'P 1'
#
loop_
_entity.id
_entity.type
_entity.pdbx_description
1 polymer ?
#
loop_
_entity_poly.entity_id
_entity_poly.type
_entity_poly.pdbx_seq_one_letter_code
_entity_poly.pdbx_strand_id
1 'polypeptide(L)'
;MKGSNTVYRKNFSLIVAFLIMVSVTLIVVLIIAYQFTSQNVENDFSSKKNTVVDQTIAPYKDFINNKIPEITNWAGLLDSASAAKYADSVYHNYNFVSRIIFYQIVVGGQEIEHARKNSLGIAVKSILEYQETQNGLKAIKNESEVNKNDFRIMADKLNDYIAAYDTLRGPSPEDSYKTFYNIRPNKISYLNIPGNADLKTYHDLQKSGHSASFYRQNMMVFYLDQNKLKIRNNHPELYQKIAIKQVIYDPPDIDHTKILTDEVALEGAFSDYKLYFSSPRSYLTSEIRRRFMPVGGIILVVYFFFILIGWLIYRNLAVNLKMFKLQYDFINNFTHEFKTPVSVIKIAGSNLKGENELTDRQRKHYGKILDEEADKLNELMNKLLSFTQLENKSITVKKDKINIEHFVKGYIDTFKIKYPNFKIGYNINEAKSFYTDSVLLGSVFQNLMENAYKYSHPEKRELFINITLEKRNIIFSFIDKGIGIPKNELSNIFRKFYRLENQYNQNGSVGLGLAFCKELVNFMDGDIIVKSKVDQGSEFVVTLPYEN
;
A
#
# COMPACT_ATOMS: atom_id res chain seq x y z
N MET A 1 13.33 21.48 -39.36
CA MET A 1 13.35 21.83 -37.94
C MET A 1 11.99 22.16 -37.31
N LYS A 2 10.98 22.72 -38.03
CA LYS A 2 9.65 22.99 -37.43
C LYS A 2 8.86 21.74 -36.99
N GLY A 3 8.98 20.58 -37.65
CA GLY A 3 8.21 19.37 -37.35
C GLY A 3 8.63 18.63 -36.08
N SER A 4 9.90 18.62 -35.68
CA SER A 4 10.36 17.89 -34.49
C SER A 4 9.98 18.62 -33.19
N ASN A 5 9.94 19.95 -33.20
CA ASN A 5 9.51 20.76 -32.07
C ASN A 5 7.99 20.63 -31.80
N THR A 6 7.18 20.39 -32.83
CA THR A 6 5.74 20.19 -32.69
C THR A 6 5.40 18.83 -32.08
N VAL A 7 6.11 17.77 -32.47
CA VAL A 7 5.94 16.42 -31.90
C VAL A 7 6.38 16.38 -30.44
N TYR A 8 7.51 17.03 -30.11
CA TYR A 8 7.96 17.13 -28.71
C TYR A 8 6.93 17.87 -27.82
N ARG A 9 6.42 19.02 -28.27
CA ARG A 9 5.39 19.79 -27.55
C ARG A 9 4.11 19.00 -27.37
N LYS A 10 3.68 18.23 -28.38
CA LYS A 10 2.48 17.39 -28.31
C LYS A 10 2.63 16.26 -27.29
N ASN A 11 3.75 15.53 -27.31
CA ASN A 11 4.00 14.43 -26.38
C ASN A 11 4.22 14.94 -24.94
N PHE A 12 4.90 16.07 -24.76
CA PHE A 12 5.02 16.72 -23.45
C PHE A 12 3.66 17.14 -22.91
N SER A 13 2.80 17.77 -23.74
CA SER A 13 1.44 18.15 -23.37
C SER A 13 0.60 16.95 -22.94
N LEU A 14 0.73 15.79 -23.62
CA LEU A 14 0.03 14.57 -23.24
C LEU A 14 0.47 14.03 -21.88
N ILE A 15 1.78 14.06 -21.58
CA ILE A 15 2.31 13.63 -20.27
C ILE A 15 1.80 14.56 -19.16
N VAL A 16 1.81 15.87 -19.39
CA VAL A 16 1.28 16.85 -18.43
C VAL A 16 -0.22 16.65 -18.21
N ALA A 17 -1.00 16.46 -19.28
CA ALA A 17 -2.43 16.17 -19.18
C ALA A 17 -2.70 14.87 -18.40
N PHE A 18 -1.92 13.83 -18.65
CA PHE A 18 -2.00 12.57 -17.89
C PHE A 18 -1.73 12.78 -16.40
N LEU A 19 -0.66 13.51 -16.04
CA LEU A 19 -0.32 13.80 -14.64
C LEU A 19 -1.40 14.64 -13.94
N ILE A 20 -1.99 15.62 -14.64
CA ILE A 20 -3.11 16.41 -14.11
C ILE A 20 -4.31 15.50 -13.87
N MET A 21 -4.68 14.64 -14.84
CA MET A 21 -5.80 13.71 -14.70
C MET A 21 -5.61 12.76 -13.51
N VAL A 22 -4.42 12.19 -13.37
CA VAL A 22 -4.07 11.29 -12.25
C VAL A 22 -4.13 12.05 -10.91
N SER A 23 -3.72 13.31 -10.86
CA SER A 23 -3.79 14.13 -9.64
C SER A 23 -5.23 14.49 -9.26
N VAL A 24 -6.09 14.79 -10.22
CA VAL A 24 -7.51 15.04 -9.99
C VAL A 24 -8.20 13.77 -9.48
N THR A 25 -7.94 12.63 -10.12
CA THR A 25 -8.50 11.35 -9.67
C THR A 25 -8.05 10.97 -8.26
N LEU A 26 -6.80 11.25 -7.88
CA LEU A 26 -6.32 11.04 -6.51
C LEU A 26 -7.15 11.82 -5.49
N ILE A 27 -7.37 13.12 -5.74
CA ILE A 27 -8.14 13.98 -4.83
C ILE A 27 -9.57 13.44 -4.67
N VAL A 28 -10.21 13.07 -5.78
CA VAL A 28 -11.58 12.52 -5.77
C VAL A 28 -11.61 11.20 -4.98
N VAL A 29 -10.67 10.28 -5.22
CA VAL A 29 -10.61 8.99 -4.51
C VAL A 29 -10.37 9.18 -3.01
N LEU A 30 -9.50 10.11 -2.61
CA LEU A 30 -9.26 10.42 -1.19
C LEU A 30 -10.51 10.99 -0.50
N ILE A 31 -11.25 11.88 -1.18
CA ILE A 31 -12.51 12.43 -0.65
C ILE A 31 -13.54 11.30 -0.47
N ILE A 32 -13.72 10.46 -1.48
CA ILE A 32 -14.67 9.33 -1.42
C ILE A 32 -14.28 8.35 -0.30
N ALA A 33 -13.00 7.99 -0.20
CA ALA A 33 -12.50 7.10 0.85
C ALA A 33 -12.70 7.69 2.25
N TYR A 34 -12.50 9.00 2.42
CA TYR A 34 -12.77 9.69 3.69
C TYR A 34 -14.26 9.69 4.03
N GLN A 35 -15.13 10.04 3.08
CA GLN A 35 -16.59 10.03 3.28
C GLN A 35 -17.10 8.62 3.63
N PHE A 36 -16.64 7.61 2.90
CA PHE A 36 -16.99 6.21 3.18
C PHE A 36 -16.55 5.78 4.58
N THR A 37 -15.33 6.14 4.99
CA THR A 37 -14.83 5.83 6.35
C THR A 37 -15.64 6.54 7.41
N SER A 38 -16.02 7.81 7.18
CA SER A 38 -16.87 8.58 8.10
C SER A 38 -18.24 7.93 8.26
N GLN A 39 -18.86 7.54 7.17
CA GLN A 39 -20.18 6.88 7.19
C GLN A 39 -20.14 5.52 7.88
N ASN A 40 -19.08 4.74 7.69
CA ASN A 40 -18.87 3.48 8.40
C ASN A 40 -18.75 3.67 9.92
N VAL A 41 -18.06 4.71 10.37
CA VAL A 41 -17.96 5.02 11.81
C VAL A 41 -19.33 5.43 12.38
N GLU A 42 -20.12 6.22 11.66
CA GLU A 42 -21.48 6.59 12.09
C GLU A 42 -22.42 5.37 12.10
N ASN A 43 -22.32 4.48 11.13
CA ASN A 43 -23.08 3.22 11.11
C ASN A 43 -22.68 2.30 12.27
N ASP A 44 -21.37 2.21 12.56
CA ASP A 44 -20.87 1.45 13.73
C ASP A 44 -21.41 2.05 15.04
N PHE A 45 -21.45 3.37 15.18
CA PHE A 45 -22.04 4.03 16.33
C PHE A 45 -23.49 3.58 16.57
N SER A 46 -24.31 3.51 15.52
CA SER A 46 -25.70 3.07 15.63
C SER A 46 -25.89 1.57 15.80
N SER A 47 -24.98 0.73 15.31
CA SER A 47 -25.13 -0.72 15.36
C SER A 47 -24.50 -1.35 16.61
N LYS A 48 -23.32 -0.88 17.03
CA LYS A 48 -22.56 -1.45 18.16
C LYS A 48 -23.20 -1.18 19.53
N LYS A 49 -24.13 -0.24 19.64
CA LYS A 49 -24.87 0.04 20.88
C LYS A 49 -25.54 -1.23 21.46
N ASN A 50 -26.09 -2.08 20.60
CA ASN A 50 -26.76 -3.31 21.04
C ASN A 50 -25.80 -4.26 21.77
N THR A 51 -24.56 -4.36 21.33
CA THR A 51 -23.53 -5.17 21.99
C THR A 51 -23.23 -4.64 23.42
N VAL A 52 -23.19 -3.33 23.57
CA VAL A 52 -23.00 -2.69 24.89
C VAL A 52 -24.19 -2.95 25.79
N VAL A 53 -25.43 -2.87 25.26
CA VAL A 53 -26.64 -3.20 26.00
C VAL A 53 -26.62 -4.65 26.47
N ASP A 54 -26.38 -5.60 25.56
CA ASP A 54 -26.35 -7.03 25.88
C ASP A 54 -25.32 -7.36 26.98
N GLN A 55 -24.12 -6.78 26.89
CA GLN A 55 -23.09 -6.97 27.91
C GLN A 55 -23.44 -6.30 29.26
N THR A 56 -24.13 -5.16 29.21
CA THR A 56 -24.58 -4.46 30.41
C THR A 56 -25.71 -5.22 31.11
N ILE A 57 -26.62 -5.84 30.32
CA ILE A 57 -27.76 -6.60 30.86
C ILE A 57 -27.39 -8.06 31.17
N ALA A 58 -26.28 -8.59 30.65
CA ALA A 58 -25.89 -9.99 30.84
C ALA A 58 -25.93 -10.44 32.33
N PRO A 59 -25.41 -9.65 33.29
CA PRO A 59 -25.52 -10.02 34.71
C PRO A 59 -26.97 -10.08 35.22
N TYR A 60 -27.86 -9.24 34.70
CA TYR A 60 -29.29 -9.26 35.02
C TYR A 60 -29.98 -10.51 34.43
N LYS A 61 -29.66 -10.89 33.20
CA LYS A 61 -30.15 -12.12 32.58
C LYS A 61 -29.65 -13.35 33.33
N ASP A 62 -28.39 -13.37 33.75
CA ASP A 62 -27.81 -14.43 34.57
C ASP A 62 -28.52 -14.52 35.94
N PHE A 63 -28.77 -13.38 36.59
CA PHE A 63 -29.49 -13.31 37.84
C PHE A 63 -30.88 -13.96 37.77
N ILE A 64 -31.66 -13.63 36.73
CA ILE A 64 -33.01 -14.19 36.55
C ILE A 64 -32.97 -15.68 36.20
N ASN A 65 -32.11 -16.06 35.26
CA ASN A 65 -32.15 -17.40 34.69
C ASN A 65 -31.44 -18.45 35.58
N ASN A 66 -30.43 -18.05 36.33
CA ASN A 66 -29.59 -18.96 37.08
C ASN A 66 -29.67 -18.72 38.59
N LYS A 67 -29.51 -17.47 39.05
CA LYS A 67 -29.39 -17.19 40.49
C LYS A 67 -30.72 -17.25 41.24
N ILE A 68 -31.78 -16.67 40.71
CA ILE A 68 -33.10 -16.72 41.38
C ILE A 68 -33.60 -18.18 41.48
N PRO A 69 -33.55 -19.02 40.42
CA PRO A 69 -34.01 -20.39 40.50
C PRO A 69 -33.17 -21.30 41.40
N GLU A 70 -31.99 -20.90 41.81
CA GLU A 70 -31.15 -21.67 42.75
C GLU A 70 -31.87 -22.07 44.05
N ILE A 71 -32.92 -21.32 44.45
CA ILE A 71 -33.76 -21.65 45.61
C ILE A 71 -34.42 -23.04 45.50
N THR A 72 -34.60 -23.56 44.30
CA THR A 72 -35.16 -24.92 44.12
C THR A 72 -34.28 -25.99 44.76
N ASN A 73 -32.98 -25.73 44.93
CA ASN A 73 -32.03 -26.63 45.59
C ASN A 73 -32.38 -26.84 47.08
N TRP A 74 -33.19 -25.95 47.66
CA TRP A 74 -33.71 -26.04 49.05
C TRP A 74 -35.21 -26.37 49.08
N ALA A 75 -35.70 -27.04 48.05
CA ALA A 75 -37.12 -27.33 47.90
C ALA A 75 -38.04 -26.10 48.11
N GLY A 76 -37.54 -24.92 47.80
CA GLY A 76 -38.25 -23.65 47.86
C GLY A 76 -38.44 -23.11 49.31
N LEU A 77 -37.84 -23.70 50.34
CA LEU A 77 -37.92 -23.23 51.70
C LEU A 77 -36.53 -23.07 52.33
N LEU A 78 -36.14 -21.82 52.59
CA LEU A 78 -34.89 -21.46 53.26
C LEU A 78 -35.16 -21.17 54.74
N ASP A 79 -34.33 -21.71 55.64
CA ASP A 79 -34.20 -21.22 56.98
C ASP A 79 -33.47 -19.87 57.04
N SER A 80 -33.45 -19.23 58.21
CA SER A 80 -32.82 -17.91 58.35
C SER A 80 -31.32 -17.90 57.99
N ALA A 81 -30.61 -18.99 58.31
CA ALA A 81 -29.17 -19.09 58.02
C ALA A 81 -28.89 -19.27 56.51
N SER A 82 -29.65 -20.16 55.85
CA SER A 82 -29.57 -20.38 54.43
C SER A 82 -29.99 -19.14 53.61
N ALA A 83 -31.05 -18.44 54.07
CA ALA A 83 -31.48 -17.19 53.45
C ALA A 83 -30.42 -16.08 53.55
N ALA A 84 -29.74 -15.98 54.70
CA ALA A 84 -28.64 -15.04 54.85
C ALA A 84 -27.47 -15.36 53.92
N LYS A 85 -27.07 -16.64 53.80
CA LYS A 85 -26.01 -17.09 52.91
C LYS A 85 -26.37 -16.84 51.43
N TYR A 86 -27.62 -17.11 51.06
CA TYR A 86 -28.10 -16.83 49.70
C TYR A 86 -28.09 -15.33 49.40
N ALA A 87 -28.59 -14.49 50.33
CA ALA A 87 -28.60 -13.05 50.18
C ALA A 87 -27.18 -12.48 50.05
N ASP A 88 -26.22 -12.95 50.85
CA ASP A 88 -24.82 -12.56 50.78
C ASP A 88 -24.22 -12.89 49.40
N SER A 89 -24.46 -14.10 48.90
CA SER A 89 -24.05 -14.51 47.56
C SER A 89 -24.66 -13.65 46.45
N VAL A 90 -25.92 -13.21 46.61
CA VAL A 90 -26.57 -12.32 45.65
C VAL A 90 -25.91 -10.94 45.64
N TYR A 91 -25.69 -10.33 46.80
CA TYR A 91 -25.08 -9.01 46.89
C TYR A 91 -23.65 -8.99 46.40
N HIS A 92 -22.89 -10.06 46.64
CA HIS A 92 -21.53 -10.17 46.19
C HIS A 92 -21.42 -10.21 44.64
N ASN A 93 -22.33 -10.91 43.97
CA ASN A 93 -22.26 -11.14 42.54
C ASN A 93 -23.12 -10.15 41.72
N TYR A 94 -24.18 -9.59 42.30
CA TYR A 94 -25.17 -8.77 41.58
C TYR A 94 -25.41 -7.44 42.31
N ASN A 95 -24.46 -6.52 42.15
CA ASN A 95 -24.44 -5.23 42.84
C ASN A 95 -25.70 -4.37 42.62
N PHE A 96 -26.44 -4.61 41.51
CA PHE A 96 -27.68 -3.90 41.22
C PHE A 96 -28.87 -4.34 42.09
N VAL A 97 -28.75 -5.41 42.87
CA VAL A 97 -29.76 -5.80 43.84
C VAL A 97 -29.56 -4.95 45.08
N SER A 98 -30.58 -4.19 45.47
CA SER A 98 -30.52 -3.25 46.59
C SER A 98 -31.16 -3.79 47.87
N ARG A 99 -32.17 -4.66 47.75
CA ARG A 99 -32.93 -5.20 48.87
C ARG A 99 -33.50 -6.56 48.51
N ILE A 100 -33.46 -7.51 49.43
CA ILE A 100 -34.00 -8.85 49.26
C ILE A 100 -34.97 -9.14 50.42
N ILE A 101 -36.17 -9.59 50.10
CA ILE A 101 -37.16 -10.00 51.10
C ILE A 101 -37.55 -11.44 50.81
N PHE A 102 -37.42 -12.29 51.82
CA PHE A 102 -37.94 -13.64 51.82
C PHE A 102 -39.21 -13.67 52.65
N TYR A 103 -40.32 -13.96 52.02
CA TYR A 103 -41.56 -14.22 52.64
C TYR A 103 -41.73 -15.73 52.85
N GLN A 104 -41.77 -16.20 54.09
CA GLN A 104 -42.22 -17.56 54.37
C GLN A 104 -43.74 -17.58 54.24
N ILE A 105 -44.20 -18.21 53.16
CA ILE A 105 -45.61 -18.24 52.80
C ILE A 105 -46.21 -19.61 53.06
N VAL A 106 -47.50 -19.59 53.27
CA VAL A 106 -48.38 -20.76 53.38
C VAL A 106 -49.39 -20.68 52.23
N VAL A 107 -49.42 -21.72 51.41
CA VAL A 107 -50.37 -21.86 50.30
C VAL A 107 -51.44 -22.85 50.75
N GLY A 108 -52.70 -22.48 50.69
CA GLY A 108 -53.80 -23.32 51.06
C GLY A 108 -55.12 -22.81 50.53
N GLY A 109 -56.18 -23.64 50.71
CA GLY A 109 -57.53 -23.20 50.37
C GLY A 109 -58.02 -22.20 51.44
N GLN A 110 -58.33 -20.97 51.05
CA GLN A 110 -58.89 -19.93 51.93
C GLN A 110 -60.25 -19.51 51.42
N GLU A 111 -61.19 -19.39 52.37
CA GLU A 111 -62.38 -18.58 52.18
C GLU A 111 -61.96 -17.10 52.23
N ILE A 112 -61.72 -16.54 51.07
CA ILE A 112 -61.50 -15.10 50.89
C ILE A 112 -62.85 -14.54 50.43
N GLU A 113 -63.32 -13.55 51.11
CA GLU A 113 -64.55 -12.75 50.82
C GLU A 113 -64.46 -12.14 49.41
N HIS A 114 -64.67 -12.78 48.36
CA HIS A 114 -64.59 -12.46 46.93
C HIS A 114 -63.64 -13.35 46.06
N ALA A 115 -63.13 -14.48 46.62
CA ALA A 115 -62.35 -15.42 45.85
C ALA A 115 -63.26 -16.38 45.08
N ARG A 116 -62.81 -16.85 43.90
CA ARG A 116 -63.42 -17.93 43.13
C ARG A 116 -63.50 -19.20 44.03
N LYS A 117 -64.65 -19.87 44.04
CA LYS A 117 -64.80 -21.13 44.71
C LYS A 117 -63.72 -22.12 44.30
N ASN A 118 -63.01 -22.74 45.24
CA ASN A 118 -61.85 -23.62 44.99
C ASN A 118 -60.56 -22.90 44.47
N SER A 119 -60.20 -21.74 45.01
CA SER A 119 -58.94 -21.09 44.76
C SER A 119 -57.93 -21.25 45.88
N LEU A 120 -56.64 -21.34 45.58
CA LEU A 120 -55.55 -21.28 46.53
C LEU A 120 -55.23 -19.84 46.89
N GLY A 121 -55.04 -19.59 48.19
CA GLY A 121 -54.57 -18.32 48.70
C GLY A 121 -53.12 -18.41 49.20
N ILE A 122 -52.48 -17.29 49.30
CA ILE A 122 -51.14 -17.16 49.88
C ILE A 122 -51.20 -16.32 51.13
N ALA A 123 -50.82 -16.94 52.30
CA ALA A 123 -50.70 -16.23 53.55
C ALA A 123 -49.23 -16.12 53.99
N VAL A 124 -48.85 -14.99 54.53
CA VAL A 124 -47.48 -14.74 55.02
C VAL A 124 -47.40 -15.21 56.50
N LYS A 125 -46.41 -16.08 56.78
CA LYS A 125 -46.10 -16.56 58.11
C LYS A 125 -45.00 -15.77 58.81
N SER A 126 -43.95 -15.46 58.07
CA SER A 126 -42.82 -14.66 58.56
C SER A 126 -42.09 -13.95 57.40
N ILE A 127 -41.39 -12.90 57.76
CA ILE A 127 -40.64 -12.06 56.80
C ILE A 127 -39.19 -12.02 57.28
N LEU A 128 -38.27 -12.30 56.35
CA LEU A 128 -36.84 -12.12 56.54
C LEU A 128 -36.35 -11.10 55.46
N GLU A 129 -35.94 -9.96 55.96
CA GLU A 129 -35.44 -8.89 55.06
C GLU A 129 -33.94 -8.74 55.21
N TYR A 130 -33.24 -8.64 54.09
CA TYR A 130 -31.81 -8.40 54.02
C TYR A 130 -31.54 -7.15 53.17
N GLN A 131 -30.66 -6.30 53.70
CA GLN A 131 -30.19 -5.12 53.03
C GLN A 131 -28.66 -5.00 53.19
N GLU A 132 -27.98 -4.65 52.13
CA GLU A 132 -26.55 -4.35 52.16
C GLU A 132 -26.36 -3.00 52.87
N THR A 133 -25.50 -2.97 53.87
CA THR A 133 -25.07 -1.75 54.56
C THR A 133 -23.56 -1.61 54.48
N GLN A 134 -23.03 -0.43 54.79
CA GLN A 134 -21.58 -0.18 54.82
C GLN A 134 -20.81 -1.16 55.73
N ASN A 135 -21.45 -1.76 56.71
CA ASN A 135 -20.89 -2.69 57.68
C ASN A 135 -21.22 -4.18 57.38
N GLY A 136 -21.66 -4.49 56.14
CA GLY A 136 -22.06 -5.84 55.72
C GLY A 136 -23.57 -6.06 55.69
N LEU A 137 -23.96 -7.33 55.61
CA LEU A 137 -25.36 -7.74 55.49
C LEU A 137 -26.10 -7.51 56.81
N LYS A 138 -27.15 -6.71 56.80
CA LYS A 138 -28.01 -6.49 57.95
C LYS A 138 -29.36 -7.17 57.74
N ALA A 139 -29.71 -8.09 58.63
CA ALA A 139 -31.05 -8.63 58.70
C ALA A 139 -31.95 -7.60 59.40
N ILE A 140 -33.03 -7.18 58.78
CA ILE A 140 -34.01 -6.26 59.33
C ILE A 140 -35.29 -7.04 59.60
N LYS A 141 -35.70 -7.13 60.86
CA LYS A 141 -37.05 -7.58 61.20
C LYS A 141 -37.98 -6.38 61.07
N ASN A 142 -38.64 -6.26 59.93
CA ASN A 142 -39.61 -5.19 59.74
C ASN A 142 -41.00 -5.81 59.52
N GLU A 143 -41.94 -5.48 60.38
CA GLU A 143 -43.35 -5.84 60.23
C GLU A 143 -44.06 -4.92 59.22
N SER A 144 -43.30 -4.05 58.54
CA SER A 144 -43.87 -3.00 57.74
C SER A 144 -44.29 -3.48 56.35
N GLU A 145 -45.52 -3.22 56.04
CA GLU A 145 -46.16 -3.25 54.71
C GLU A 145 -45.94 -4.49 53.85
N VAL A 146 -46.62 -5.55 54.23
CA VAL A 146 -46.89 -6.64 53.31
C VAL A 146 -47.69 -6.09 52.13
N ASN A 147 -47.08 -6.04 50.99
CA ASN A 147 -47.77 -5.62 49.77
C ASN A 147 -48.74 -6.70 49.31
N LYS A 148 -49.93 -6.65 49.91
CA LYS A 148 -51.03 -7.63 49.69
C LYS A 148 -51.33 -7.86 48.22
N ASN A 149 -51.07 -6.87 47.37
CA ASN A 149 -51.31 -6.94 45.92
C ASN A 149 -50.35 -7.91 45.20
N ASP A 150 -49.06 -7.97 45.60
CA ASP A 150 -48.12 -8.93 45.02
C ASP A 150 -48.52 -10.38 45.32
N PHE A 151 -48.98 -10.66 46.57
CA PHE A 151 -49.42 -12.01 46.94
C PHE A 151 -50.67 -12.41 46.17
N ARG A 152 -51.64 -11.48 46.02
CA ARG A 152 -52.82 -11.72 45.19
C ARG A 152 -52.48 -12.07 43.74
N ILE A 153 -51.64 -11.28 43.15
CA ILE A 153 -51.20 -11.52 41.74
C ILE A 153 -50.51 -12.89 41.65
N MET A 154 -49.61 -13.22 42.56
CA MET A 154 -48.94 -14.51 42.56
C MET A 154 -49.86 -15.69 42.81
N ALA A 155 -50.88 -15.53 43.71
CA ALA A 155 -51.91 -16.53 43.94
C ALA A 155 -52.79 -16.74 42.70
N ASP A 156 -53.21 -15.66 42.04
CA ASP A 156 -53.97 -15.73 40.76
C ASP A 156 -53.18 -16.47 39.68
N LYS A 157 -51.92 -16.12 39.49
CA LYS A 157 -51.04 -16.81 38.55
C LYS A 157 -50.86 -18.29 38.88
N LEU A 158 -50.70 -18.65 40.18
CA LEU A 158 -50.59 -20.05 40.62
C LEU A 158 -51.85 -20.81 40.28
N ASN A 159 -53.02 -20.23 40.59
CA ASN A 159 -54.33 -20.85 40.34
C ASN A 159 -54.58 -21.07 38.84
N ASP A 160 -54.28 -20.08 38.02
CA ASP A 160 -54.40 -20.19 36.55
C ASP A 160 -53.45 -21.26 35.99
N TYR A 161 -52.21 -21.35 36.52
CA TYR A 161 -51.25 -22.37 36.12
C TYR A 161 -51.68 -23.78 36.49
N ILE A 162 -52.20 -23.99 37.71
CA ILE A 162 -52.72 -25.29 38.20
C ILE A 162 -53.96 -25.71 37.36
N ALA A 163 -54.84 -24.77 37.03
CA ALA A 163 -56.01 -25.02 36.21
C ALA A 163 -55.66 -25.42 34.76
N ALA A 164 -54.57 -24.84 34.20
CA ALA A 164 -54.11 -25.13 32.86
C ALA A 164 -53.18 -26.36 32.78
N TYR A 165 -52.75 -26.92 33.92
CA TYR A 165 -51.80 -28.01 33.98
C TYR A 165 -52.42 -29.32 33.48
N ASP A 166 -51.96 -29.79 32.33
CA ASP A 166 -52.26 -31.14 31.82
C ASP A 166 -51.22 -32.12 32.36
N THR A 167 -51.67 -33.15 33.10
CA THR A 167 -50.84 -34.13 33.78
C THR A 167 -49.90 -34.95 32.87
N LEU A 168 -50.07 -34.88 31.57
CA LEU A 168 -49.28 -35.63 30.58
C LEU A 168 -48.10 -34.85 30.00
N ARG A 169 -48.09 -33.51 30.07
CA ARG A 169 -46.99 -32.65 29.61
C ARG A 169 -46.64 -31.68 30.71
N GLY A 170 -45.44 -31.79 31.24
CA GLY A 170 -44.91 -30.77 32.17
C GLY A 170 -44.95 -29.37 31.56
N PRO A 171 -44.97 -28.31 32.38
CA PRO A 171 -44.98 -26.93 31.89
C PRO A 171 -43.75 -26.62 31.05
N SER A 172 -43.93 -25.83 29.99
CA SER A 172 -42.78 -25.31 29.26
C SER A 172 -41.96 -24.34 30.13
N PRO A 173 -40.68 -24.18 29.91
CA PRO A 173 -39.87 -23.17 30.62
C PRO A 173 -40.46 -21.76 30.50
N GLU A 174 -41.11 -21.44 29.38
CA GLU A 174 -41.74 -20.14 29.15
C GLU A 174 -43.01 -19.95 29.98
N ASP A 175 -43.83 -21.00 30.13
CA ASP A 175 -45.03 -20.95 30.97
C ASP A 175 -44.64 -20.83 32.45
N SER A 176 -43.62 -21.55 32.87
CA SER A 176 -43.08 -21.46 34.23
C SER A 176 -42.56 -20.06 34.52
N TYR A 177 -41.82 -19.48 33.59
CA TYR A 177 -41.31 -18.10 33.71
C TYR A 177 -42.46 -17.09 33.85
N LYS A 178 -43.49 -17.16 32.99
CA LYS A 178 -44.64 -16.26 33.05
C LYS A 178 -45.42 -16.39 34.36
N THR A 179 -45.53 -17.58 34.89
CA THR A 179 -46.34 -17.86 36.09
C THR A 179 -45.60 -17.47 37.36
N PHE A 180 -44.36 -17.88 37.52
CA PHE A 180 -43.65 -17.77 38.79
C PHE A 180 -42.82 -16.50 38.95
N TYR A 181 -42.62 -15.76 37.90
CA TYR A 181 -42.03 -14.42 37.95
C TYR A 181 -43.10 -13.33 37.80
N ASN A 182 -42.99 -12.30 38.64
CA ASN A 182 -43.69 -11.05 38.46
C ASN A 182 -42.66 -9.92 38.39
N ILE A 183 -42.29 -9.54 37.15
CA ILE A 183 -41.29 -8.52 36.87
C ILE A 183 -41.99 -7.20 36.66
N ARG A 184 -41.63 -6.21 37.50
CA ARG A 184 -42.08 -4.82 37.43
C ARG A 184 -40.86 -3.90 37.43
N PRO A 185 -41.02 -2.64 37.08
CA PRO A 185 -39.93 -1.68 37.19
C PRO A 185 -39.28 -1.72 38.59
N ASN A 186 -37.95 -1.89 38.59
CA ASN A 186 -37.11 -1.99 39.79
C ASN A 186 -37.47 -3.10 40.80
N LYS A 187 -38.30 -4.05 40.40
CA LYS A 187 -38.79 -5.10 41.31
C LYS A 187 -39.00 -6.43 40.59
N ILE A 188 -38.53 -7.51 41.21
CA ILE A 188 -38.77 -8.89 40.77
C ILE A 188 -39.37 -9.66 41.97
N SER A 189 -40.55 -10.19 41.79
CA SER A 189 -41.13 -11.16 42.75
C SER A 189 -41.06 -12.55 42.13
N TYR A 190 -40.63 -13.52 42.91
CA TYR A 190 -40.47 -14.90 42.47
C TYR A 190 -41.08 -15.87 43.48
N LEU A 191 -41.93 -16.72 42.98
CA LEU A 191 -42.44 -17.87 43.71
C LEU A 191 -41.73 -19.12 43.19
N ASN A 192 -41.25 -19.99 44.09
CA ASN A 192 -40.53 -21.18 43.63
C ASN A 192 -41.38 -22.03 42.69
N ILE A 193 -40.74 -22.57 41.68
CA ILE A 193 -41.40 -23.44 40.70
C ILE A 193 -41.68 -24.78 41.36
N PRO A 194 -42.96 -25.18 41.51
CA PRO A 194 -43.30 -26.46 42.14
C PRO A 194 -42.87 -27.62 41.25
N GLY A 195 -42.33 -28.65 41.86
CA GLY A 195 -42.11 -29.94 41.22
C GLY A 195 -43.41 -30.65 40.87
N ASN A 196 -43.34 -31.71 40.07
CA ASN A 196 -44.54 -32.47 39.66
C ASN A 196 -45.32 -33.04 40.91
N ALA A 197 -44.63 -33.42 41.99
CA ALA A 197 -45.26 -33.90 43.22
C ALA A 197 -46.00 -32.76 43.92
N ASP A 198 -45.40 -31.55 43.92
CA ASP A 198 -46.02 -30.37 44.56
C ASP A 198 -47.24 -29.90 43.77
N LEU A 199 -47.21 -29.97 42.43
CA LEU A 199 -48.38 -29.64 41.63
C LEU A 199 -49.59 -30.54 41.92
N LYS A 200 -49.34 -31.82 42.09
CA LYS A 200 -50.42 -32.75 42.55
C LYS A 200 -50.96 -32.32 43.87
N THR A 201 -50.10 -31.99 44.82
CA THR A 201 -50.52 -31.52 46.17
C THR A 201 -51.33 -30.22 46.08
N TYR A 202 -50.91 -29.26 45.25
CA TYR A 202 -51.66 -28.01 45.03
C TYR A 202 -53.03 -28.27 44.38
N HIS A 203 -53.11 -29.19 43.41
CA HIS A 203 -54.37 -29.58 42.81
C HIS A 203 -55.34 -30.25 43.81
N ASP A 204 -54.77 -31.11 44.65
CA ASP A 204 -55.58 -31.76 45.69
C ASP A 204 -56.07 -30.75 46.76
N LEU A 205 -55.22 -29.81 47.18
CA LEU A 205 -55.58 -28.69 48.06
C LEU A 205 -56.66 -27.78 47.43
N GLN A 206 -56.59 -27.52 46.14
CA GLN A 206 -57.56 -26.70 45.39
C GLN A 206 -58.96 -27.42 45.37
N LYS A 207 -58.95 -28.73 45.20
CA LYS A 207 -60.17 -29.52 45.13
C LYS A 207 -60.82 -29.76 46.49
N SER A 208 -60.02 -29.90 47.56
CA SER A 208 -60.52 -30.29 48.90
C SER A 208 -61.28 -29.19 49.57
N GLY A 209 -61.14 -27.92 49.20
CA GLY A 209 -61.93 -26.81 49.78
C GLY A 209 -61.81 -26.59 51.27
N HIS A 210 -60.99 -27.35 52.00
CA HIS A 210 -60.86 -27.31 53.45
C HIS A 210 -59.54 -26.76 53.93
N SER A 211 -59.55 -25.88 54.90
CA SER A 211 -58.42 -25.09 55.38
C SER A 211 -57.41 -25.86 56.25
N ALA A 212 -57.48 -27.18 56.34
CA ALA A 212 -56.63 -27.96 57.25
C ALA A 212 -55.25 -28.34 56.68
N SER A 213 -55.11 -28.31 55.37
CA SER A 213 -53.83 -28.65 54.66
C SER A 213 -53.21 -27.41 54.06
N PHE A 214 -51.94 -27.25 54.29
CA PHE A 214 -51.17 -26.12 53.70
C PHE A 214 -49.78 -26.55 53.28
N TYR A 215 -49.25 -25.89 52.27
CA TYR A 215 -47.91 -26.09 51.81
C TYR A 215 -47.05 -24.87 52.17
N ARG A 216 -45.85 -25.10 52.71
CA ARG A 216 -44.93 -24.02 53.07
C ARG A 216 -43.85 -23.84 51.99
N GLN A 217 -43.62 -22.60 51.58
CA GLN A 217 -42.53 -22.25 50.73
C GLN A 217 -42.12 -20.78 50.92
N ASN A 218 -41.03 -20.37 50.24
CA ASN A 218 -40.63 -18.99 50.24
C ASN A 218 -41.04 -18.31 48.90
N MET A 219 -41.57 -17.10 49.06
CA MET A 219 -41.66 -16.14 47.95
C MET A 219 -40.58 -15.11 48.18
N MET A 220 -39.78 -14.87 47.15
CA MET A 220 -38.69 -13.89 47.16
C MET A 220 -39.07 -12.63 46.41
N VAL A 221 -38.67 -11.49 46.97
CA VAL A 221 -38.84 -10.20 46.31
C VAL A 221 -37.49 -9.48 46.30
N PHE A 222 -37.06 -9.14 45.13
CA PHE A 222 -35.82 -8.43 44.89
C PHE A 222 -36.14 -7.01 44.43
N TYR A 223 -35.54 -6.02 45.08
CA TYR A 223 -35.57 -4.63 44.63
C TYR A 223 -34.24 -4.31 43.96
N LEU A 224 -34.32 -3.68 42.80
CA LEU A 224 -33.17 -3.38 41.97
C LEU A 224 -32.91 -1.87 41.95
N ASP A 225 -31.63 -1.50 41.90
CA ASP A 225 -31.17 -0.11 41.75
C ASP A 225 -30.40 0.04 40.44
N GLN A 226 -31.01 0.75 39.53
CA GLN A 226 -30.43 1.04 38.21
C GLN A 226 -29.10 1.80 38.29
N ASN A 227 -28.89 2.61 39.35
CA ASN A 227 -27.66 3.37 39.51
C ASN A 227 -26.43 2.48 39.82
N LYS A 228 -26.70 1.28 40.33
CA LYS A 228 -25.69 0.27 40.63
C LYS A 228 -25.44 -0.69 39.46
N LEU A 229 -26.20 -0.58 38.36
CA LEU A 229 -25.97 -1.38 37.16
C LEU A 229 -24.71 -0.88 36.44
N LYS A 230 -23.67 -1.71 36.39
CA LYS A 230 -22.39 -1.35 35.75
C LYS A 230 -22.52 -1.37 34.24
N ILE A 231 -22.35 -0.22 33.61
CA ILE A 231 -22.28 -0.11 32.16
C ILE A 231 -20.96 -0.72 31.67
N ARG A 232 -21.05 -1.68 30.76
CA ARG A 232 -19.89 -2.34 30.15
C ARG A 232 -19.69 -1.81 28.72
N ASN A 233 -18.87 -0.74 28.61
CA ASN A 233 -18.52 -0.16 27.32
C ASN A 233 -17.34 -0.91 26.69
N ASN A 234 -17.61 -1.78 25.73
CA ASN A 234 -16.60 -2.50 24.93
C ASN A 234 -16.22 -1.75 23.64
N HIS A 235 -16.82 -0.58 23.40
CA HIS A 235 -16.53 0.29 22.25
C HIS A 235 -16.21 1.73 22.70
N PRO A 236 -15.17 1.90 23.55
CA PRO A 236 -14.81 3.24 24.05
C PRO A 236 -14.40 4.19 22.91
N GLU A 237 -13.94 3.67 21.78
CA GLU A 237 -13.59 4.44 20.58
C GLU A 237 -14.80 5.12 19.92
N LEU A 238 -16.01 4.58 20.12
CA LEU A 238 -17.25 5.12 19.56
C LEU A 238 -18.03 5.92 20.58
N TYR A 239 -18.12 5.44 21.83
CA TYR A 239 -18.97 6.01 22.87
C TYR A 239 -18.14 6.70 23.94
N GLN A 240 -18.07 8.03 23.90
CA GLN A 240 -17.38 8.81 24.93
C GLN A 240 -18.16 8.80 26.26
N LYS A 241 -19.50 8.86 26.17
CA LYS A 241 -20.37 8.86 27.35
C LYS A 241 -21.57 7.95 27.13
N ILE A 242 -21.79 7.06 28.11
CA ILE A 242 -22.99 6.22 28.19
C ILE A 242 -23.61 6.46 29.56
N ALA A 243 -24.90 6.69 29.59
CA ALA A 243 -25.62 6.94 30.86
C ALA A 243 -26.94 6.18 30.87
N ILE A 244 -27.34 5.72 32.07
CA ILE A 244 -28.68 5.18 32.30
C ILE A 244 -29.60 6.38 32.53
N LYS A 245 -30.68 6.48 31.77
CA LYS A 245 -31.69 7.52 31.86
C LYS A 245 -33.07 6.92 31.88
N GLN A 246 -34.05 7.63 32.44
CA GLN A 246 -35.46 7.22 32.34
C GLN A 246 -35.91 7.23 30.88
N VAL A 247 -36.84 6.34 30.51
CA VAL A 247 -37.38 6.29 29.13
C VAL A 247 -38.02 7.62 28.74
N ILE A 248 -38.70 8.30 29.70
CA ILE A 248 -39.31 9.62 29.48
C ILE A 248 -38.29 10.78 29.46
N TYR A 249 -37.00 10.51 29.69
CA TYR A 249 -35.98 11.57 29.63
C TYR A 249 -35.86 12.11 28.19
N ASP A 250 -36.23 13.37 28.04
CA ASP A 250 -36.01 14.14 26.82
C ASP A 250 -34.71 14.96 27.01
N PRO A 251 -33.67 14.71 26.20
CA PRO A 251 -32.44 15.48 26.32
C PRO A 251 -32.73 16.95 25.94
N PRO A 252 -32.13 17.92 26.66
CA PRO A 252 -32.23 19.32 26.28
C PRO A 252 -31.73 19.47 24.83
N ASP A 253 -32.23 20.49 24.10
CA ASP A 253 -31.89 20.76 22.71
C ASP A 253 -30.39 20.54 22.44
N ILE A 254 -30.09 19.39 21.87
CA ILE A 254 -28.72 18.99 21.55
C ILE A 254 -28.51 19.39 20.10
N ASP A 255 -27.45 20.13 19.86
CA ASP A 255 -26.98 20.39 18.50
C ASP A 255 -26.49 19.08 17.85
N HIS A 256 -27.39 18.39 17.17
CA HIS A 256 -27.12 17.12 16.48
C HIS A 256 -26.04 17.26 15.40
N THR A 257 -25.69 18.50 15.01
CA THR A 257 -24.56 18.74 14.10
C THR A 257 -23.22 18.54 14.81
N LYS A 258 -23.17 18.71 16.14
CA LYS A 258 -21.94 18.60 16.95
C LYS A 258 -21.83 17.32 17.75
N ILE A 259 -22.98 16.74 18.17
CA ILE A 259 -23.02 15.57 19.03
C ILE A 259 -23.87 14.50 18.37
N LEU A 260 -23.31 13.31 18.22
CA LEU A 260 -24.04 12.13 17.82
C LEU A 260 -24.61 11.45 19.07
N THR A 261 -25.90 11.17 19.04
CA THR A 261 -26.63 10.52 20.15
C THR A 261 -27.45 9.35 19.65
N ASP A 262 -27.58 8.34 20.48
CA ASP A 262 -28.46 7.21 20.23
C ASP A 262 -28.94 6.62 21.57
N GLU A 263 -30.03 5.85 21.55
CA GLU A 263 -30.58 5.28 22.75
C GLU A 263 -31.18 3.90 22.53
N VAL A 264 -31.18 3.08 23.59
CA VAL A 264 -31.80 1.74 23.59
C VAL A 264 -32.47 1.52 24.91
N ALA A 265 -33.76 1.18 24.91
CA ALA A 265 -34.51 0.82 26.10
C ALA A 265 -33.96 -0.48 26.71
N LEU A 266 -33.94 -0.55 28.04
CA LEU A 266 -33.60 -1.75 28.77
C LEU A 266 -34.82 -2.64 28.93
N GLU A 267 -34.59 -3.92 29.18
CA GLU A 267 -35.66 -4.94 29.29
C GLU A 267 -35.94 -5.33 30.74
N GLY A 268 -37.08 -5.93 30.94
CA GLY A 268 -37.46 -6.56 32.22
C GLY A 268 -37.63 -5.55 33.34
N ALA A 269 -36.99 -5.76 34.49
CA ALA A 269 -37.12 -4.87 35.65
C ALA A 269 -36.46 -3.49 35.44
N PHE A 270 -35.71 -3.30 34.37
CA PHE A 270 -35.14 -2.02 34.00
C PHE A 270 -35.89 -1.33 32.85
N SER A 271 -37.11 -1.79 32.52
CA SER A 271 -37.89 -1.28 31.38
C SER A 271 -38.24 0.21 31.44
N ASP A 272 -38.21 0.84 32.60
CA ASP A 272 -38.40 2.29 32.77
C ASP A 272 -37.16 3.10 32.43
N TYR A 273 -36.07 2.41 32.08
CA TYR A 273 -34.78 3.02 31.80
C TYR A 273 -34.26 2.67 30.40
N LYS A 274 -33.42 3.54 29.88
CA LYS A 274 -32.70 3.39 28.61
C LYS A 274 -31.22 3.68 28.79
N LEU A 275 -30.36 3.02 28.00
CA LEU A 275 -29.01 3.45 27.83
C LEU A 275 -28.98 4.59 26.78
N TYR A 276 -28.44 5.70 27.18
CA TYR A 276 -28.27 6.87 26.37
C TYR A 276 -26.79 7.02 26.00
N PHE A 277 -26.50 6.94 24.72
CA PHE A 277 -25.16 6.99 24.14
C PHE A 277 -24.92 8.38 23.58
N SER A 278 -23.77 8.98 23.84
CA SER A 278 -23.43 10.27 23.29
C SER A 278 -21.95 10.40 23.01
N SER A 279 -21.60 10.96 21.84
CA SER A 279 -20.24 11.27 21.47
C SER A 279 -20.17 12.55 20.62
N PRO A 280 -19.30 13.49 20.96
CA PRO A 280 -19.05 14.64 20.10
C PRO A 280 -18.48 14.17 18.76
N ARG A 281 -18.86 14.82 17.66
CA ARG A 281 -18.31 14.52 16.32
C ARG A 281 -16.78 14.71 16.27
N SER A 282 -16.25 15.65 17.08
CA SER A 282 -14.80 15.82 17.24
C SER A 282 -14.11 14.59 17.84
N TYR A 283 -14.79 13.85 18.73
CA TYR A 283 -14.28 12.59 19.28
C TYR A 283 -14.24 11.51 18.19
N LEU A 284 -15.30 11.38 17.40
CA LEU A 284 -15.38 10.41 16.30
C LEU A 284 -14.40 10.71 15.17
N THR A 285 -14.02 12.00 14.96
CA THR A 285 -12.98 12.35 13.97
C THR A 285 -11.65 11.70 14.26
N SER A 286 -11.31 11.43 15.51
CA SER A 286 -10.09 10.71 15.87
C SER A 286 -10.13 9.26 15.36
N GLU A 287 -11.27 8.60 15.52
CA GLU A 287 -11.48 7.22 15.05
C GLU A 287 -11.56 7.16 13.51
N ILE A 288 -12.25 8.12 12.89
CA ILE A 288 -12.29 8.26 11.42
C ILE A 288 -10.85 8.41 10.89
N ARG A 289 -10.04 9.28 11.50
CA ARG A 289 -8.64 9.48 11.10
C ARG A 289 -7.83 8.19 11.27
N ARG A 290 -7.99 7.49 12.39
CA ARG A 290 -7.27 6.24 12.67
C ARG A 290 -7.56 5.17 11.61
N ARG A 291 -8.83 5.03 11.19
CA ARG A 291 -9.25 4.08 10.15
C ARG A 291 -8.90 4.53 8.73
N PHE A 292 -8.94 5.84 8.47
CA PHE A 292 -8.62 6.42 7.16
C PHE A 292 -7.12 6.41 6.85
N MET A 293 -6.24 6.64 7.84
CA MET A 293 -4.78 6.75 7.63
C MET A 293 -4.17 5.58 6.83
N PRO A 294 -4.42 4.30 7.17
CA PRO A 294 -3.86 3.19 6.39
C PRO A 294 -4.41 3.16 4.96
N VAL A 295 -5.70 3.44 4.76
CA VAL A 295 -6.33 3.48 3.43
C VAL A 295 -5.75 4.61 2.59
N GLY A 296 -5.66 5.81 3.16
CA GLY A 296 -5.04 6.97 2.52
C GLY A 296 -3.57 6.73 2.19
N GLY A 297 -2.83 6.06 3.08
CA GLY A 297 -1.45 5.67 2.86
C GLY A 297 -1.27 4.76 1.66
N ILE A 298 -2.10 3.73 1.51
CA ILE A 298 -2.08 2.83 0.35
C ILE A 298 -2.37 3.61 -0.94
N ILE A 299 -3.38 4.47 -0.93
CA ILE A 299 -3.74 5.31 -2.09
C ILE A 299 -2.55 6.19 -2.49
N LEU A 300 -1.85 6.82 -1.54
CA LEU A 300 -0.68 7.66 -1.81
C LEU A 300 0.50 6.85 -2.38
N VAL A 301 0.73 5.62 -1.89
CA VAL A 301 1.77 4.73 -2.43
C VAL A 301 1.47 4.39 -3.89
N VAL A 302 0.24 4.02 -4.21
CA VAL A 302 -0.18 3.75 -5.60
C VAL A 302 0.02 4.98 -6.49
N TYR A 303 -0.33 6.16 -6.00
CA TYR A 303 -0.13 7.41 -6.73
C TYR A 303 1.35 7.70 -6.97
N PHE A 304 2.22 7.45 -5.98
CA PHE A 304 3.67 7.59 -6.15
C PHE A 304 4.20 6.71 -7.31
N PHE A 305 3.70 5.48 -7.44
CA PHE A 305 4.07 4.61 -8.56
C PHE A 305 3.61 5.17 -9.91
N PHE A 306 2.42 5.78 -10.00
CA PHE A 306 1.97 6.42 -11.24
C PHE A 306 2.86 7.60 -11.63
N ILE A 307 3.29 8.43 -10.67
CA ILE A 307 4.25 9.52 -10.93
C ILE A 307 5.59 8.94 -11.40
N LEU A 308 6.09 7.91 -10.74
CA LEU A 308 7.35 7.24 -11.12
C LEU A 308 7.30 6.71 -12.55
N ILE A 309 6.22 6.02 -12.92
CA ILE A 309 6.00 5.53 -14.29
C ILE A 309 5.97 6.70 -15.28
N GLY A 310 5.22 7.76 -14.98
CA GLY A 310 5.19 8.97 -15.82
C GLY A 310 6.57 9.59 -16.02
N TRP A 311 7.38 9.66 -14.97
CA TRP A 311 8.76 10.14 -15.05
C TRP A 311 9.66 9.24 -15.88
N LEU A 312 9.54 7.91 -15.75
CA LEU A 312 10.30 6.94 -16.54
C LEU A 312 9.94 7.03 -18.03
N ILE A 313 8.65 7.17 -18.36
CA ILE A 313 8.17 7.37 -19.73
C ILE A 313 8.75 8.68 -20.30
N TYR A 314 8.68 9.78 -19.55
CA TYR A 314 9.26 11.07 -19.97
C TYR A 314 10.76 10.95 -20.25
N ARG A 315 11.51 10.33 -19.34
CA ARG A 315 12.96 10.12 -19.49
C ARG A 315 13.28 9.28 -20.73
N ASN A 316 12.56 8.18 -20.95
CA ASN A 316 12.75 7.31 -22.11
C ASN A 316 12.44 8.05 -23.42
N LEU A 317 11.33 8.80 -23.44
CA LEU A 317 10.95 9.61 -24.61
C LEU A 317 12.02 10.68 -24.95
N ALA A 318 12.54 11.36 -23.93
CA ALA A 318 13.59 12.38 -24.13
C ALA A 318 14.88 11.77 -24.71
N VAL A 319 15.29 10.58 -24.24
CA VAL A 319 16.45 9.85 -24.76
C VAL A 319 16.21 9.44 -26.22
N ASN A 320 15.06 8.83 -26.51
CA ASN A 320 14.72 8.39 -27.87
C ASN A 320 14.69 9.56 -28.87
N LEU A 321 14.08 10.69 -28.48
CA LEU A 321 14.06 11.88 -29.35
C LEU A 321 15.47 12.41 -29.65
N LYS A 322 16.37 12.38 -28.66
CA LYS A 322 17.76 12.75 -28.87
C LYS A 322 18.46 11.80 -29.86
N MET A 323 18.21 10.49 -29.74
CA MET A 323 18.73 9.49 -30.67
C MET A 323 18.18 9.67 -32.06
N PHE A 324 16.87 9.90 -32.24
CA PHE A 324 16.28 10.18 -33.55
C PHE A 324 16.87 11.44 -34.21
N LYS A 325 17.11 12.50 -33.43
CA LYS A 325 17.75 13.70 -33.94
C LYS A 325 19.18 13.41 -34.46
N LEU A 326 19.97 12.69 -33.65
CA LEU A 326 21.34 12.31 -34.06
C LEU A 326 21.34 11.44 -35.33
N GLN A 327 20.39 10.51 -35.41
CA GLN A 327 20.24 9.63 -36.57
C GLN A 327 19.83 10.42 -37.84
N TYR A 328 18.94 11.38 -37.70
CA TYR A 328 18.52 12.28 -38.78
C TYR A 328 19.69 13.16 -39.26
N ASP A 329 20.43 13.78 -38.34
CA ASP A 329 21.58 14.61 -38.66
C ASP A 329 22.68 13.78 -39.33
N PHE A 330 22.86 12.50 -38.93
CA PHE A 330 23.76 11.57 -39.61
C PHE A 330 23.36 11.31 -41.07
N ILE A 331 22.09 10.96 -41.33
CA ILE A 331 21.62 10.68 -42.69
C ILE A 331 21.82 11.92 -43.58
N ASN A 332 21.52 13.10 -43.07
CA ASN A 332 21.70 14.34 -43.82
C ASN A 332 23.18 14.61 -44.12
N ASN A 333 24.06 14.49 -43.14
CA ASN A 333 25.48 14.69 -43.30
C ASN A 333 26.06 13.66 -44.28
N PHE A 334 25.67 12.41 -44.16
CA PHE A 334 26.12 11.34 -45.04
C PHE A 334 25.68 11.59 -46.50
N THR A 335 24.43 12.00 -46.69
CA THR A 335 23.90 12.37 -48.01
C THR A 335 24.69 13.52 -48.63
N HIS A 336 25.04 14.52 -47.80
CA HIS A 336 25.85 15.65 -48.27
C HIS A 336 27.26 15.22 -48.67
N GLU A 337 27.92 14.37 -47.87
CA GLU A 337 29.27 13.84 -48.15
C GLU A 337 29.30 12.96 -49.39
N PHE A 338 28.22 12.23 -49.71
CA PHE A 338 28.10 11.50 -50.97
C PHE A 338 27.87 12.42 -52.18
N LYS A 339 27.08 13.49 -52.01
CA LYS A 339 26.73 14.39 -53.12
C LYS A 339 27.94 15.11 -53.70
N THR A 340 28.91 15.46 -52.87
CA THR A 340 30.12 16.20 -53.29
C THR A 340 30.98 15.41 -54.27
N PRO A 341 31.50 14.20 -53.97
CA PRO A 341 32.30 13.42 -54.91
C PRO A 341 31.49 13.04 -56.15
N VAL A 342 30.22 12.71 -56.03
CA VAL A 342 29.37 12.42 -57.20
C VAL A 342 29.24 13.62 -58.11
N SER A 343 29.12 14.84 -57.58
CA SER A 343 29.04 16.05 -58.35
C SER A 343 30.36 16.33 -59.07
N VAL A 344 31.51 16.12 -58.41
CA VAL A 344 32.84 16.30 -58.99
C VAL A 344 33.07 15.27 -60.10
N ILE A 345 32.73 14.00 -59.86
CA ILE A 345 32.78 12.93 -60.88
C ILE A 345 31.96 13.32 -62.11
N LYS A 346 30.71 13.83 -61.89
CA LYS A 346 29.85 14.26 -62.99
C LYS A 346 30.44 15.41 -63.80
N ILE A 347 31.04 16.41 -63.14
CA ILE A 347 31.67 17.54 -63.77
C ILE A 347 32.92 17.09 -64.61
N ALA A 348 33.80 16.29 -64.00
CA ALA A 348 34.97 15.76 -64.68
C ALA A 348 34.57 14.88 -65.86
N GLY A 349 33.58 14.02 -65.73
CA GLY A 349 33.01 13.19 -66.78
C GLY A 349 32.37 14.02 -67.92
N SER A 350 31.64 15.11 -67.54
CA SER A 350 31.06 16.03 -68.53
C SER A 350 32.16 16.77 -69.34
N ASN A 351 33.24 17.20 -68.68
CA ASN A 351 34.37 17.86 -69.34
C ASN A 351 35.10 16.89 -70.23
N LEU A 352 35.23 15.62 -69.90
CA LEU A 352 35.82 14.59 -70.75
C LEU A 352 34.98 14.26 -72.00
N LYS A 353 33.64 14.47 -71.93
CA LYS A 353 32.69 14.27 -73.05
C LYS A 353 32.50 15.49 -73.92
N GLY A 354 33.01 16.68 -73.57
CA GLY A 354 32.85 17.90 -74.33
C GLY A 354 33.50 17.81 -75.72
N GLU A 355 32.92 18.53 -76.69
CA GLU A 355 33.37 18.52 -78.11
C GLU A 355 34.71 19.23 -78.38
N ASN A 356 35.30 19.88 -77.36
CA ASN A 356 36.60 20.55 -77.50
C ASN A 356 37.75 19.54 -77.40
N GLU A 357 38.78 19.67 -78.29
CA GLU A 357 40.00 18.86 -78.23
C GLU A 357 40.71 19.09 -76.87
N LEU A 358 40.63 18.09 -75.98
CA LEU A 358 41.38 18.10 -74.75
C LEU A 358 42.82 17.73 -74.94
N THR A 359 43.74 18.50 -74.37
CA THR A 359 45.14 18.12 -74.30
C THR A 359 45.38 16.88 -73.50
N ASP A 360 46.38 16.06 -73.76
CA ASP A 360 46.74 14.86 -73.00
C ASP A 360 46.93 15.16 -71.51
N ARG A 361 47.40 16.33 -71.14
CA ARG A 361 47.56 16.79 -69.77
C ARG A 361 46.21 16.99 -69.09
N GLN A 362 45.23 17.57 -69.76
CA GLN A 362 43.86 17.77 -69.24
C GLN A 362 43.14 16.44 -69.13
N ARG A 363 43.30 15.52 -70.09
CA ARG A 363 42.68 14.17 -70.00
C ARG A 363 43.23 13.37 -68.83
N LYS A 364 44.56 13.39 -68.61
CA LYS A 364 45.18 12.79 -67.42
C LYS A 364 44.72 13.44 -66.11
N HIS A 365 44.56 14.76 -66.13
CA HIS A 365 44.07 15.48 -64.91
C HIS A 365 42.63 15.10 -64.54
N TYR A 366 41.70 15.08 -65.52
CA TYR A 366 40.31 14.64 -65.22
C TYR A 366 40.23 13.16 -64.86
N GLY A 367 41.04 12.29 -65.51
CA GLY A 367 41.14 10.88 -65.10
C GLY A 367 41.57 10.73 -63.66
N LYS A 368 42.60 11.47 -63.25
CA LYS A 368 43.05 11.46 -61.83
C LYS A 368 41.97 11.95 -60.86
N ILE A 369 41.22 13.01 -61.22
CA ILE A 369 40.09 13.48 -60.37
C ILE A 369 39.04 12.41 -60.26
N LEU A 370 38.70 11.69 -61.35
CA LEU A 370 37.70 10.61 -61.29
C LEU A 370 38.14 9.48 -60.38
N ASP A 371 39.38 9.05 -60.43
CA ASP A 371 39.94 8.00 -59.57
C ASP A 371 39.94 8.44 -58.10
N GLU A 372 40.42 9.65 -57.79
CA GLU A 372 40.49 10.19 -56.46
C GLU A 372 39.09 10.32 -55.83
N GLU A 373 38.07 10.76 -56.57
CA GLU A 373 36.71 10.90 -56.06
C GLU A 373 35.98 9.56 -55.97
N ALA A 374 36.26 8.59 -56.85
CA ALA A 374 35.78 7.22 -56.76
C ALA A 374 36.32 6.50 -55.49
N ASP A 375 37.64 6.69 -55.22
CA ASP A 375 38.26 6.16 -54.00
C ASP A 375 37.65 6.74 -52.75
N LYS A 376 37.37 8.04 -52.70
CA LYS A 376 36.66 8.68 -51.58
C LYS A 376 35.26 8.10 -51.37
N LEU A 377 34.53 7.84 -52.48
CA LEU A 377 33.19 7.26 -52.42
C LEU A 377 33.23 5.84 -51.88
N ASN A 378 34.21 5.02 -52.32
CA ASN A 378 34.43 3.67 -51.79
C ASN A 378 34.80 3.70 -50.30
N GLU A 379 35.63 4.65 -49.86
CA GLU A 379 35.96 4.81 -48.43
C GLU A 379 34.72 5.12 -47.59
N LEU A 380 33.86 6.04 -48.06
CA LEU A 380 32.60 6.37 -47.39
C LEU A 380 31.65 5.15 -47.33
N MET A 381 31.54 4.39 -48.44
CA MET A 381 30.71 3.19 -48.48
C MET A 381 31.22 2.10 -47.52
N ASN A 382 32.54 1.88 -47.46
CA ASN A 382 33.15 0.93 -46.53
C ASN A 382 32.93 1.34 -45.05
N LYS A 383 33.01 2.65 -44.75
CA LYS A 383 32.67 3.18 -43.41
C LYS A 383 31.22 2.92 -43.05
N LEU A 384 30.28 3.05 -43.99
CA LEU A 384 28.86 2.75 -43.77
C LEU A 384 28.62 1.25 -43.55
N LEU A 385 29.24 0.40 -44.39
CA LEU A 385 29.11 -1.05 -44.31
C LEU A 385 29.67 -1.57 -42.98
N SER A 386 30.84 -1.12 -42.56
CA SER A 386 31.45 -1.46 -41.29
C SER A 386 30.58 -1.02 -40.11
N PHE A 387 29.96 0.15 -40.22
CA PHE A 387 29.01 0.62 -39.20
C PHE A 387 27.76 -0.27 -39.10
N THR A 388 27.18 -0.69 -40.23
CA THR A 388 26.00 -1.57 -40.24
C THR A 388 26.31 -2.99 -39.70
N GLN A 389 27.51 -3.52 -40.01
CA GLN A 389 28.00 -4.79 -39.48
C GLN A 389 28.18 -4.73 -37.95
N LEU A 390 28.69 -3.61 -37.44
CA LEU A 390 28.79 -3.36 -35.99
C LEU A 390 27.41 -3.32 -35.29
N GLU A 391 26.44 -2.61 -35.87
CA GLU A 391 25.09 -2.56 -35.31
C GLU A 391 24.43 -3.94 -35.21
N ASN A 392 24.63 -4.76 -36.24
CA ASN A 392 24.11 -6.10 -36.32
C ASN A 392 24.93 -7.13 -35.50
N LYS A 393 26.00 -6.71 -34.81
CA LYS A 393 26.93 -7.60 -34.08
C LYS A 393 27.41 -8.80 -34.91
N SER A 394 27.57 -8.61 -36.22
CA SER A 394 27.92 -9.66 -37.18
C SER A 394 29.43 -9.79 -37.46
N ILE A 395 30.28 -9.08 -36.69
CA ILE A 395 31.71 -9.15 -36.80
C ILE A 395 32.25 -10.40 -36.07
N THR A 396 32.96 -11.26 -36.82
CA THR A 396 33.68 -12.39 -36.22
C THR A 396 35.16 -11.98 -36.09
N VAL A 397 35.64 -11.93 -34.83
CA VAL A 397 37.04 -11.60 -34.52
C VAL A 397 37.94 -12.76 -34.92
N LYS A 398 38.95 -12.49 -35.79
CA LYS A 398 39.97 -13.48 -36.16
C LYS A 398 41.28 -13.13 -35.45
N LYS A 399 41.63 -13.89 -34.42
CA LYS A 399 42.88 -13.67 -33.67
C LYS A 399 44.06 -14.31 -34.38
N ASP A 400 44.96 -13.51 -34.91
CA ASP A 400 46.23 -13.94 -35.48
C ASP A 400 47.41 -13.42 -34.66
N LYS A 401 48.52 -14.13 -34.65
CA LYS A 401 49.74 -13.69 -33.98
C LYS A 401 50.39 -12.56 -34.78
N ILE A 402 50.41 -11.32 -34.25
CA ILE A 402 51.05 -10.20 -34.88
C ILE A 402 52.35 -9.80 -34.19
N ASN A 403 53.36 -9.39 -34.97
CA ASN A 403 54.56 -8.71 -34.47
C ASN A 403 54.24 -7.23 -34.32
N ILE A 404 54.30 -6.71 -33.09
CA ILE A 404 53.85 -5.36 -32.75
C ILE A 404 54.70 -4.29 -33.43
N GLU A 405 56.03 -4.48 -33.46
CA GLU A 405 56.93 -3.51 -34.10
C GLU A 405 56.70 -3.42 -35.63
N HIS A 406 56.56 -4.57 -36.27
CA HIS A 406 56.28 -4.62 -37.71
C HIS A 406 54.92 -3.99 -38.04
N PHE A 407 53.91 -4.30 -37.23
CA PHE A 407 52.56 -3.77 -37.38
C PHE A 407 52.53 -2.23 -37.24
N VAL A 408 53.09 -1.69 -36.16
CA VAL A 408 53.10 -0.25 -35.86
C VAL A 408 53.91 0.51 -36.90
N LYS A 409 55.11 -0.01 -37.26
CA LYS A 409 55.96 0.60 -38.28
C LYS A 409 55.29 0.65 -39.64
N GLY A 410 54.60 -0.41 -40.07
CA GLY A 410 53.84 -0.44 -41.31
C GLY A 410 52.79 0.66 -41.40
N TYR A 411 52.01 0.90 -40.33
CA TYR A 411 51.04 2.00 -40.27
C TYR A 411 51.73 3.38 -40.27
N ILE A 412 52.78 3.57 -39.51
CA ILE A 412 53.53 4.82 -39.47
C ILE A 412 54.12 5.17 -40.83
N ASP A 413 54.74 4.20 -41.52
CA ASP A 413 55.37 4.42 -42.83
C ASP A 413 54.29 4.78 -43.88
N THR A 414 53.13 4.11 -43.86
CA THR A 414 52.01 4.43 -44.72
C THR A 414 51.50 5.86 -44.47
N PHE A 415 51.40 6.28 -43.22
CA PHE A 415 50.93 7.62 -42.83
C PHE A 415 51.96 8.70 -43.19
N LYS A 416 53.29 8.45 -43.11
CA LYS A 416 54.32 9.38 -43.52
C LYS A 416 54.29 9.63 -45.04
N ILE A 417 53.97 8.62 -45.82
CA ILE A 417 53.82 8.77 -47.29
C ILE A 417 52.58 9.63 -47.58
N LYS A 418 51.43 9.36 -46.89
CA LYS A 418 50.20 10.11 -47.14
C LYS A 418 50.24 11.54 -46.59
N TYR A 419 50.95 11.75 -45.47
CA TYR A 419 51.05 13.04 -44.75
C TYR A 419 52.54 13.41 -44.47
N PRO A 420 53.34 13.88 -45.41
CA PRO A 420 54.79 14.12 -45.26
C PRO A 420 55.13 15.10 -44.08
N ASN A 421 54.23 16.02 -43.80
CA ASN A 421 54.42 17.02 -42.73
C ASN A 421 53.94 16.55 -41.32
N PHE A 422 53.60 15.28 -41.17
CA PHE A 422 53.16 14.73 -39.91
C PHE A 422 54.29 14.00 -39.19
N LYS A 423 54.77 14.54 -38.06
CA LYS A 423 55.82 13.93 -37.26
C LYS A 423 55.24 12.83 -36.36
N ILE A 424 55.61 11.58 -36.65
CA ILE A 424 55.13 10.44 -35.88
C ILE A 424 56.32 9.76 -35.22
N GLY A 425 56.34 9.73 -33.87
CA GLY A 425 57.27 8.96 -33.06
C GLY A 425 56.56 7.77 -32.39
N TYR A 426 57.33 6.73 -32.06
CA TYR A 426 56.80 5.61 -31.28
C TYR A 426 57.84 5.05 -30.33
N ASN A 427 57.36 4.40 -29.26
CA ASN A 427 58.16 3.66 -28.30
C ASN A 427 57.43 2.36 -27.96
N ILE A 428 58.17 1.24 -27.86
CA ILE A 428 57.64 -0.08 -27.53
C ILE A 428 58.43 -0.66 -26.37
N ASN A 429 57.77 -0.85 -25.24
CA ASN A 429 58.34 -1.44 -24.04
C ASN A 429 57.83 -2.89 -23.85
N GLU A 430 58.79 -3.85 -23.88
CA GLU A 430 58.62 -5.28 -23.54
C GLU A 430 57.62 -6.10 -24.41
N ALA A 431 56.78 -5.46 -25.21
CA ALA A 431 55.79 -6.13 -26.04
C ALA A 431 56.36 -6.55 -27.38
N LYS A 432 56.45 -7.85 -27.67
CA LYS A 432 57.02 -8.38 -28.94
C LYS A 432 55.97 -8.83 -29.94
N SER A 433 55.06 -9.68 -29.49
CA SER A 433 53.97 -10.21 -30.31
C SER A 433 52.80 -10.61 -29.44
N PHE A 434 51.57 -10.56 -29.94
CA PHE A 434 50.38 -11.03 -29.27
C PHE A 434 49.30 -11.47 -30.24
N TYR A 435 48.29 -12.19 -29.77
CA TYR A 435 47.16 -12.63 -30.57
C TYR A 435 46.07 -11.57 -30.57
N THR A 436 45.73 -11.07 -31.76
CA THR A 436 44.62 -10.13 -31.93
C THR A 436 44.16 -10.11 -33.39
N ASP A 437 43.03 -9.47 -33.67
CA ASP A 437 42.60 -9.23 -35.05
C ASP A 437 43.35 -8.04 -35.64
N SER A 438 44.26 -8.32 -36.59
CA SER A 438 45.10 -7.32 -37.22
C SER A 438 44.30 -6.29 -38.02
N VAL A 439 43.15 -6.66 -38.59
CA VAL A 439 42.31 -5.77 -39.41
C VAL A 439 41.52 -4.82 -38.48
N LEU A 440 40.94 -5.34 -37.40
CA LEU A 440 40.22 -4.52 -36.43
C LEU A 440 41.16 -3.54 -35.70
N LEU A 441 42.32 -4.03 -35.25
CA LEU A 441 43.31 -3.19 -34.60
C LEU A 441 43.86 -2.14 -35.58
N GLY A 442 44.09 -2.51 -36.83
CA GLY A 442 44.53 -1.60 -37.89
C GLY A 442 43.52 -0.48 -38.13
N SER A 443 42.25 -0.79 -38.14
CA SER A 443 41.17 0.18 -38.25
C SER A 443 41.15 1.18 -37.08
N VAL A 444 41.44 0.70 -35.84
CA VAL A 444 41.60 1.58 -34.67
C VAL A 444 42.79 2.52 -34.84
N PHE A 445 43.96 1.98 -35.24
CA PHE A 445 45.18 2.76 -35.53
C PHE A 445 44.91 3.84 -36.56
N GLN A 446 44.34 3.46 -37.71
CA GLN A 446 44.02 4.40 -38.79
C GLN A 446 43.10 5.53 -38.30
N ASN A 447 42.01 5.23 -37.63
CA ASN A 447 41.08 6.25 -37.13
C ASN A 447 41.72 7.20 -36.11
N LEU A 448 42.52 6.68 -35.16
CA LEU A 448 43.15 7.51 -34.13
C LEU A 448 44.27 8.39 -34.74
N MET A 449 45.07 7.85 -35.68
CA MET A 449 46.10 8.60 -36.37
C MET A 449 45.51 9.69 -37.32
N GLU A 450 44.42 9.37 -38.03
CA GLU A 450 43.70 10.37 -38.86
C GLU A 450 43.10 11.47 -37.98
N ASN A 451 42.53 11.15 -36.83
CA ASN A 451 42.03 12.14 -35.89
C ASN A 451 43.16 13.03 -35.33
N ALA A 452 44.29 12.45 -34.95
CA ALA A 452 45.46 13.20 -34.49
C ALA A 452 45.97 14.19 -35.56
N TYR A 453 46.03 13.78 -36.83
CA TYR A 453 46.40 14.68 -37.94
C TYR A 453 45.36 15.78 -38.17
N LYS A 454 44.09 15.41 -38.23
CA LYS A 454 42.98 16.30 -38.55
C LYS A 454 42.78 17.40 -37.51
N TYR A 455 42.90 17.06 -36.23
CA TYR A 455 42.66 17.99 -35.13
C TYR A 455 43.94 18.62 -34.54
N SER A 456 45.10 18.43 -35.21
CA SER A 456 46.33 19.11 -34.87
C SER A 456 46.39 20.51 -35.51
N HIS A 457 47.02 21.44 -34.81
CA HIS A 457 47.36 22.71 -35.40
C HIS A 457 48.34 22.53 -36.58
N PRO A 458 48.22 23.28 -37.70
CA PRO A 458 49.07 23.12 -38.84
C PRO A 458 50.59 23.15 -38.54
N GLU A 459 50.99 23.93 -37.55
CA GLU A 459 52.40 24.11 -37.13
C GLU A 459 52.87 23.07 -36.10
N LYS A 460 51.96 22.30 -35.48
CA LYS A 460 52.25 21.35 -34.39
C LYS A 460 51.69 19.96 -34.67
N ARG A 461 51.83 19.48 -35.90
CA ARG A 461 51.37 18.15 -36.32
C ARG A 461 52.33 17.07 -35.83
N GLU A 462 52.12 16.65 -34.56
CA GLU A 462 52.94 15.63 -33.92
C GLU A 462 52.03 14.58 -33.26
N LEU A 463 52.41 13.32 -33.43
CA LEU A 463 51.77 12.18 -32.74
C LEU A 463 52.89 11.31 -32.15
N PHE A 464 52.71 10.90 -30.90
CA PHE A 464 53.57 9.94 -30.24
C PHE A 464 52.75 8.72 -29.81
N ILE A 465 53.17 7.51 -30.24
CA ILE A 465 52.53 6.26 -29.95
C ILE A 465 53.40 5.52 -28.93
N ASN A 466 52.89 5.36 -27.69
CA ASN A 466 53.58 4.61 -26.64
C ASN A 466 52.88 3.28 -26.41
N ILE A 467 53.65 2.18 -26.44
CA ILE A 467 53.12 0.84 -26.28
C ILE A 467 53.79 0.19 -25.07
N THR A 468 52.98 -0.18 -24.10
CA THR A 468 53.47 -0.77 -22.84
C THR A 468 52.73 -2.06 -22.55
N LEU A 469 53.42 -2.98 -21.90
CA LEU A 469 52.83 -4.21 -21.36
C LEU A 469 52.61 -4.03 -19.88
N GLU A 470 51.38 -4.11 -19.44
CA GLU A 470 51.01 -4.03 -18.02
C GLU A 470 50.23 -5.29 -17.57
N LYS A 471 50.86 -6.14 -16.76
CA LYS A 471 50.27 -7.40 -16.27
C LYS A 471 49.86 -8.33 -17.44
N ARG A 472 48.54 -8.39 -17.72
CA ARG A 472 47.93 -9.21 -18.79
C ARG A 472 47.35 -8.37 -19.92
N ASN A 473 47.69 -7.07 -19.99
CA ASN A 473 47.15 -6.16 -20.99
C ASN A 473 48.26 -5.48 -21.74
N ILE A 474 48.05 -5.27 -23.05
CA ILE A 474 48.83 -4.39 -23.88
C ILE A 474 48.10 -3.07 -23.98
N ILE A 475 48.84 -1.98 -23.79
CA ILE A 475 48.32 -0.62 -23.77
C ILE A 475 48.95 0.17 -24.90
N PHE A 476 48.12 0.74 -25.77
CA PHE A 476 48.50 1.64 -26.85
C PHE A 476 48.04 3.05 -26.50
N SER A 477 48.96 3.97 -26.20
CA SER A 477 48.68 5.38 -25.95
C SER A 477 49.01 6.23 -27.15
N PHE A 478 48.00 6.87 -27.73
CA PHE A 478 48.15 7.81 -28.87
C PHE A 478 48.09 9.23 -28.32
N ILE A 479 49.21 9.92 -28.30
CA ILE A 479 49.39 11.25 -27.73
C ILE A 479 49.57 12.27 -28.82
N ASP A 480 48.59 13.14 -29.04
CA ASP A 480 48.60 14.24 -29.99
C ASP A 480 48.82 15.59 -29.30
N LYS A 481 49.28 16.59 -30.08
CA LYS A 481 49.41 18.00 -29.67
C LYS A 481 48.33 18.87 -30.35
N GLY A 482 47.13 18.34 -30.45
CA GLY A 482 46.00 19.01 -31.07
C GLY A 482 45.30 20.02 -30.19
N ILE A 483 44.13 20.45 -30.64
CA ILE A 483 43.26 21.44 -30.00
C ILE A 483 42.71 20.95 -28.65
N GLY A 484 42.82 19.66 -28.34
CA GLY A 484 42.26 19.05 -27.16
C GLY A 484 40.72 18.99 -27.11
N ILE A 485 40.19 18.43 -26.04
CA ILE A 485 38.75 18.15 -25.84
C ILE A 485 38.31 18.72 -24.51
N PRO A 486 37.21 19.51 -24.45
CA PRO A 486 36.64 19.99 -23.21
C PRO A 486 36.22 18.86 -22.28
N LYS A 487 36.43 19.03 -20.97
CA LYS A 487 36.17 17.98 -19.94
C LYS A 487 34.73 17.46 -19.93
N ASN A 488 33.73 18.33 -20.17
CA ASN A 488 32.31 17.98 -20.25
C ASN A 488 31.97 17.15 -21.50
N GLU A 489 32.88 17.08 -22.50
CA GLU A 489 32.65 16.37 -23.75
C GLU A 489 33.36 15.01 -23.82
N LEU A 490 34.28 14.72 -22.91
CA LEU A 490 35.07 13.47 -22.91
C LEU A 490 34.21 12.20 -22.93
N SER A 491 33.07 12.22 -22.26
CA SER A 491 32.10 11.10 -22.23
C SER A 491 31.23 11.03 -23.50
N ASN A 492 31.14 12.12 -24.24
CA ASN A 492 30.26 12.22 -25.42
C ASN A 492 30.96 11.86 -26.73
N ILE A 493 32.28 12.04 -26.85
CA ILE A 493 33.02 11.83 -28.09
C ILE A 493 32.97 10.40 -28.64
N PHE A 494 32.71 9.40 -27.77
CA PHE A 494 32.51 8.00 -28.18
C PHE A 494 31.08 7.65 -28.55
N ARG A 495 30.15 8.64 -28.47
CA ARG A 495 28.76 8.41 -28.88
C ARG A 495 28.66 8.46 -30.39
N LYS A 496 27.88 7.56 -30.97
CA LYS A 496 27.57 7.52 -32.39
C LYS A 496 27.03 8.89 -32.86
N PHE A 497 27.54 9.40 -34.00
CA PHE A 497 27.11 10.65 -34.62
C PHE A 497 27.47 11.93 -33.85
N TYR A 498 28.21 11.80 -32.75
CA TYR A 498 28.60 12.95 -31.95
C TYR A 498 29.77 13.69 -32.60
N ARG A 499 29.67 15.01 -32.65
CA ARG A 499 30.72 15.93 -33.17
C ARG A 499 30.81 17.12 -32.21
N LEU A 500 32.04 17.56 -31.93
CA LEU A 500 32.26 18.84 -31.29
C LEU A 500 32.01 19.97 -32.30
N GLU A 501 31.13 20.92 -31.95
CA GLU A 501 30.93 22.14 -32.74
C GLU A 501 32.15 23.04 -32.58
N ASN A 502 33.05 23.03 -33.62
CA ASN A 502 34.23 23.84 -33.59
C ASN A 502 34.62 24.27 -35.04
N GLN A 503 35.39 25.36 -35.15
CA GLN A 503 35.77 26.00 -36.42
C GLN A 503 36.56 25.07 -37.36
N TYR A 504 37.18 24.01 -36.87
CA TYR A 504 37.96 23.02 -37.61
C TYR A 504 37.12 21.91 -38.27
N ASN A 505 35.82 21.92 -38.08
CA ASN A 505 34.89 20.89 -38.58
C ASN A 505 34.49 21.05 -40.07
N GLN A 506 35.17 21.88 -40.84
CA GLN A 506 34.83 22.12 -42.26
C GLN A 506 35.14 20.93 -43.21
N ASN A 507 35.89 19.93 -42.79
CA ASN A 507 36.24 18.77 -43.61
C ASN A 507 35.48 17.51 -43.16
N GLY A 508 34.27 17.34 -43.67
CA GLY A 508 33.60 16.09 -43.94
C GLY A 508 33.72 14.90 -42.97
N SER A 509 33.58 15.06 -41.63
CA SER A 509 33.57 13.90 -40.73
C SER A 509 32.17 13.56 -40.25
N VAL A 510 31.78 12.31 -40.41
CA VAL A 510 30.43 11.80 -40.09
C VAL A 510 30.18 11.62 -38.59
N GLY A 511 31.21 11.75 -37.75
CA GLY A 511 31.09 11.52 -36.28
C GLY A 511 30.98 10.03 -35.88
N LEU A 512 31.52 9.15 -36.71
CA LEU A 512 31.52 7.71 -36.46
C LEU A 512 32.88 7.16 -35.99
N GLY A 513 34.00 7.82 -36.29
CA GLY A 513 35.35 7.26 -36.11
C GLY A 513 35.66 6.81 -34.70
N LEU A 514 35.45 7.65 -33.68
CA LEU A 514 35.70 7.28 -32.27
C LEU A 514 34.69 6.29 -31.72
N ALA A 515 33.40 6.40 -32.11
CA ALA A 515 32.39 5.41 -31.76
C ALA A 515 32.73 4.03 -32.33
N PHE A 516 33.25 4.02 -33.59
CA PHE A 516 33.74 2.82 -34.25
C PHE A 516 34.94 2.22 -33.52
N CYS A 517 35.94 3.03 -33.15
CA CYS A 517 37.07 2.58 -32.33
C CYS A 517 36.60 1.92 -31.02
N LYS A 518 35.65 2.53 -30.32
CA LYS A 518 35.14 1.98 -29.07
C LYS A 518 34.49 0.61 -29.25
N GLU A 519 33.69 0.45 -30.29
CA GLU A 519 33.04 -0.84 -30.59
C GLU A 519 34.08 -1.89 -31.02
N LEU A 520 35.04 -1.56 -31.90
CA LEU A 520 36.12 -2.48 -32.33
C LEU A 520 36.95 -2.96 -31.15
N VAL A 521 37.34 -2.04 -30.28
CA VAL A 521 38.10 -2.37 -29.05
C VAL A 521 37.28 -3.26 -28.14
N ASN A 522 35.96 -3.01 -27.95
CA ASN A 522 35.07 -3.88 -27.20
C ASN A 522 34.94 -5.28 -27.81
N PHE A 523 34.90 -5.39 -29.18
CA PHE A 523 34.90 -6.70 -29.85
C PHE A 523 36.19 -7.50 -29.63
N MET A 524 37.31 -6.80 -29.37
CA MET A 524 38.59 -7.40 -29.01
C MET A 524 38.77 -7.59 -27.49
N ASP A 525 37.68 -7.54 -26.71
CA ASP A 525 37.68 -7.67 -25.24
C ASP A 525 38.50 -6.58 -24.53
N GLY A 526 38.67 -5.42 -25.14
CA GLY A 526 39.45 -4.30 -24.64
C GLY A 526 38.64 -3.11 -24.17
N ASP A 527 39.32 -2.04 -23.80
CA ASP A 527 38.74 -0.74 -23.49
C ASP A 527 39.52 0.42 -24.12
N ILE A 528 38.82 1.52 -24.42
CA ILE A 528 39.42 2.76 -24.91
C ILE A 528 38.94 3.94 -24.06
N ILE A 529 39.88 4.68 -23.52
CA ILE A 529 39.65 5.90 -22.75
C ILE A 529 40.40 7.08 -23.36
N VAL A 530 40.01 8.31 -22.98
CA VAL A 530 40.66 9.55 -23.43
C VAL A 530 41.01 10.42 -22.24
N LYS A 531 42.19 11.01 -22.29
CA LYS A 531 42.64 12.08 -21.41
C LYS A 531 42.97 13.27 -22.30
N SER A 532 42.34 14.42 -22.03
CA SER A 532 42.54 15.58 -22.86
C SER A 532 42.31 16.89 -22.12
N LYS A 533 42.96 17.94 -22.56
CA LYS A 533 42.76 19.29 -22.08
C LYS A 533 42.84 20.24 -23.26
N VAL A 534 41.95 21.23 -23.30
CA VAL A 534 41.88 22.21 -24.38
C VAL A 534 43.25 22.89 -24.56
N ASP A 535 43.69 23.02 -25.83
CA ASP A 535 44.96 23.58 -26.30
C ASP A 535 46.23 22.84 -25.82
N GLN A 536 46.08 21.65 -25.20
CA GLN A 536 47.20 20.81 -24.75
C GLN A 536 47.28 19.46 -25.47
N GLY A 537 46.29 19.16 -26.34
CA GLY A 537 46.17 17.90 -27.05
C GLY A 537 45.39 16.83 -26.32
N SER A 538 45.44 15.60 -26.85
CA SER A 538 44.71 14.45 -26.31
C SER A 538 45.57 13.21 -26.24
N GLU A 539 45.32 12.35 -25.27
CA GLU A 539 45.88 11.02 -25.15
C GLU A 539 44.71 10.02 -25.21
N PHE A 540 44.67 9.23 -26.31
CA PHE A 540 43.75 8.09 -26.44
C PHE A 540 44.47 6.83 -26.01
N VAL A 541 43.95 6.14 -25.02
CA VAL A 541 44.54 4.93 -24.42
C VAL A 541 43.66 3.74 -24.78
N VAL A 542 44.18 2.83 -25.57
CA VAL A 542 43.55 1.56 -25.97
C VAL A 542 44.19 0.43 -25.16
N THR A 543 43.41 -0.30 -24.45
CA THR A 543 43.83 -1.45 -23.64
C THR A 543 43.24 -2.73 -24.21
N LEU A 544 44.07 -3.70 -24.56
CA LEU A 544 43.64 -5.00 -25.07
C LEU A 544 44.23 -6.13 -24.22
N PRO A 545 43.55 -7.30 -24.12
CA PRO A 545 44.12 -8.47 -23.49
C PRO A 545 45.40 -8.89 -24.22
N TYR A 546 46.47 -9.18 -23.44
CA TYR A 546 47.72 -9.69 -23.98
C TYR A 546 47.74 -11.21 -23.89
N GLU A 547 47.46 -11.86 -25.00
CA GLU A 547 47.59 -13.29 -25.19
C GLU A 547 48.87 -13.56 -25.99
N ASN A 548 49.87 -14.31 -25.44
CA ASN A 548 51.18 -14.52 -26.05
C ASN A 548 51.28 -15.92 -26.65
#